data_59320a6ac785cd45ea72ee0791706c2a
#
_entry.id   59320a6ac785cd45ea72ee0791706c2a
#
_cell.length_a   1.000
_cell.length_b   1.000
_cell.length_c   1.000
_cell.angle_alpha   90.00
_cell.angle_beta   90.00
_cell.angle_gamma   90.00
#
_symmetry.space_group_name_H-M   'P 1'
#
loop_
_entity.id
_entity.type
_entity.pdbx_description
1 polymer ?
#
loop_
_entity_poly.entity_id
_entity_poly.type
_entity_poly.pdbx_seq_one_letter_code
_entity_poly.pdbx_strand_id
1 'polypeptide(L)'
;NIDFAPTFLDIADAEKPQQMVGTSLLPIISRGGKAPKDWRKYLYYHYYDCPAEHNVMRHDGVSDGRYKLIHFYGKDGSYDELFDLKKDPNELQNVLADKKYAKHLSRLQEQLDTFRQEQKVDEW
;
A
#
# COMPACT_ATOMS: atom_id res chain seq x y z
N ASN A 1 -7.91 1.42 -6.70
CA ASN A 1 -8.48 2.11 -7.88
C ASN A 1 -7.43 2.50 -8.93
N ILE A 2 -6.12 2.51 -8.59
CA ILE A 2 -5.03 2.87 -9.53
C ILE A 2 -4.99 1.98 -10.78
N ASP A 3 -5.60 0.80 -10.73
CA ASP A 3 -5.58 -0.20 -11.79
C ASP A 3 -6.71 -0.04 -12.80
N PHE A 4 -7.75 0.74 -12.50
CA PHE A 4 -8.88 0.90 -13.43
C PHE A 4 -8.47 1.62 -14.70
N ALA A 5 -7.76 2.75 -14.59
CA ALA A 5 -7.33 3.50 -15.76
C ALA A 5 -6.46 2.66 -16.72
N PRO A 6 -5.38 1.98 -16.27
CA PRO A 6 -4.62 1.11 -17.17
C PRO A 6 -5.44 -0.07 -17.70
N THR A 7 -6.45 -0.55 -16.96
CA THR A 7 -7.36 -1.61 -17.48
C THR A 7 -8.21 -1.10 -18.63
N PHE A 8 -8.75 0.11 -18.53
CA PHE A 8 -9.54 0.68 -19.62
C PHE A 8 -8.70 0.99 -20.86
N LEU A 9 -7.45 1.46 -20.67
CA LEU A 9 -6.53 1.66 -21.78
C LEU A 9 -6.20 0.32 -22.48
N ASP A 10 -5.96 -0.73 -21.72
CA ASP A 10 -5.66 -2.06 -22.22
C ASP A 10 -6.87 -2.67 -22.99
N ILE A 11 -8.11 -2.46 -22.50
CA ILE A 11 -9.33 -2.85 -23.21
C ILE A 11 -9.49 -2.07 -24.52
N ALA A 12 -9.10 -0.81 -24.55
CA ALA A 12 -9.20 0.07 -25.71
C ALA A 12 -8.02 -0.09 -26.69
N ASP A 13 -7.08 -0.99 -26.44
CA ASP A 13 -5.82 -1.14 -27.18
C ASP A 13 -5.05 0.17 -27.31
N ALA A 14 -5.06 0.97 -26.21
CA ALA A 14 -4.42 2.28 -26.15
C ALA A 14 -3.16 2.22 -25.29
N GLU A 15 -2.15 2.99 -25.67
CA GLU A 15 -0.86 3.04 -24.97
C GLU A 15 -1.00 3.63 -23.56
N LYS A 16 -0.42 2.94 -22.58
CA LYS A 16 -0.37 3.40 -21.19
C LYS A 16 0.71 4.46 -21.01
N PRO A 17 0.41 5.68 -20.51
CA PRO A 17 1.42 6.69 -20.20
C PRO A 17 2.46 6.19 -19.20
N GLN A 18 3.74 6.55 -19.39
CA GLN A 18 4.85 6.06 -18.54
C GLN A 18 4.69 6.42 -17.06
N GLN A 19 4.12 7.59 -16.76
CA GLN A 19 3.88 8.05 -15.38
C GLN A 19 2.72 7.35 -14.68
N MET A 20 1.96 6.51 -15.38
CA MET A 20 0.82 5.79 -14.78
C MET A 20 1.31 4.56 -14.01
N VAL A 21 1.18 4.56 -12.68
CA VAL A 21 1.72 3.51 -11.80
C VAL A 21 0.85 2.23 -11.71
N GLY A 22 -0.41 2.27 -12.07
CA GLY A 22 -1.30 1.11 -12.02
C GLY A 22 -0.95 0.02 -13.04
N THR A 23 -1.55 -1.15 -12.86
CA THR A 23 -1.40 -2.32 -13.74
C THR A 23 -2.76 -2.80 -14.19
N SER A 24 -2.93 -3.16 -15.48
CA SER A 24 -4.20 -3.66 -16.00
C SER A 24 -4.67 -4.91 -15.26
N LEU A 25 -5.94 -4.96 -14.91
CA LEU A 25 -6.60 -6.12 -14.31
C LEU A 25 -7.01 -7.19 -15.33
N LEU A 26 -6.90 -6.93 -16.64
CA LEU A 26 -7.28 -7.88 -17.68
C LEU A 26 -6.65 -9.27 -17.51
N PRO A 27 -5.35 -9.40 -17.16
CA PRO A 27 -4.74 -10.71 -16.92
C PRO A 27 -5.37 -11.49 -15.75
N ILE A 28 -5.94 -10.81 -14.77
CA ILE A 28 -6.68 -11.44 -13.65
C ILE A 28 -8.08 -11.82 -14.11
N ILE A 29 -8.78 -10.90 -14.79
CA ILE A 29 -10.15 -11.10 -15.27
C ILE A 29 -10.20 -12.28 -16.25
N SER A 30 -9.29 -12.33 -17.21
CA SER A 30 -9.21 -13.42 -18.21
C SER A 30 -8.87 -14.78 -17.62
N ARG A 31 -8.31 -14.82 -16.39
CA ARG A 31 -7.96 -16.06 -15.67
C ARG A 31 -8.98 -16.40 -14.58
N GLY A 32 -10.19 -15.85 -14.64
CA GLY A 32 -11.24 -16.13 -13.66
C GLY A 32 -10.89 -15.65 -12.24
N GLY A 33 -10.21 -14.51 -12.12
CA GLY A 33 -9.82 -13.90 -10.83
C GLY A 33 -8.45 -14.37 -10.30
N LYS A 34 -7.71 -15.19 -11.02
CA LYS A 34 -6.38 -15.67 -10.60
C LYS A 34 -5.30 -14.71 -11.07
N ALA A 35 -4.55 -14.16 -10.11
CA ALA A 35 -3.42 -13.29 -10.41
C ALA A 35 -2.29 -14.04 -11.13
N PRO A 36 -1.59 -13.41 -12.09
CA PRO A 36 -0.34 -13.92 -12.66
C PRO A 36 0.73 -14.11 -11.57
N LYS A 37 1.73 -14.98 -11.83
CA LYS A 37 2.81 -15.25 -10.87
C LYS A 37 3.68 -14.02 -10.56
N ASP A 38 3.82 -13.14 -11.52
CA ASP A 38 4.56 -11.88 -11.47
C ASP A 38 3.71 -10.69 -11.04
N TRP A 39 2.47 -10.94 -10.59
CA TRP A 39 1.62 -9.88 -10.05
C TRP A 39 2.26 -9.24 -8.81
N ARG A 40 2.04 -7.93 -8.64
CA ARG A 40 2.57 -7.21 -7.47
C ARG A 40 2.23 -7.91 -6.17
N LYS A 41 3.20 -7.94 -5.27
CA LYS A 41 3.07 -8.58 -3.94
C LYS A 41 2.67 -7.57 -2.87
N TYR A 42 2.87 -6.30 -3.13
CA TYR A 42 2.65 -5.24 -2.17
C TYR A 42 1.79 -4.15 -2.77
N LEU A 43 1.00 -3.51 -1.90
CA LEU A 43 0.27 -2.28 -2.18
C LEU A 43 0.83 -1.20 -1.28
N TYR A 44 1.20 -0.06 -1.88
CA TYR A 44 1.55 1.17 -1.20
C TYR A 44 0.40 2.17 -1.30
N TYR A 45 0.21 2.97 -0.23
CA TYR A 45 -0.71 4.09 -0.25
C TYR A 45 -0.15 5.24 0.59
N HIS A 46 -0.58 6.45 0.28
CA HIS A 46 -0.18 7.66 0.98
C HIS A 46 -1.39 8.57 1.20
N TYR A 47 -1.58 9.02 2.45
CA TYR A 47 -2.56 9.99 2.85
C TYR A 47 -1.84 11.22 3.41
N TYR A 48 -1.90 12.35 2.71
CA TYR A 48 -1.16 13.57 3.03
C TYR A 48 -2.03 14.78 3.37
N ASP A 49 -3.36 14.61 3.38
CA ASP A 49 -4.32 15.69 3.57
C ASP A 49 -4.60 15.94 5.07
N CYS A 50 -3.67 16.68 5.72
CA CYS A 50 -3.80 17.09 7.11
C CYS A 50 -3.09 18.45 7.33
N PRO A 51 -3.73 19.45 7.98
CA PRO A 51 -5.10 19.43 8.49
C PRO A 51 -6.14 19.50 7.38
N ALA A 52 -7.18 18.70 7.50
CA ALA A 52 -8.29 18.63 6.57
C ALA A 52 -9.61 18.40 7.31
N GLU A 53 -10.70 18.23 6.56
CA GLU A 53 -12.05 18.06 7.09
C GLU A 53 -12.18 16.84 8.04
N HIS A 54 -11.35 15.82 7.86
CA HIS A 54 -11.43 14.56 8.61
C HIS A 54 -10.44 14.44 9.78
N ASN A 55 -9.62 15.41 10.05
CA ASN A 55 -8.68 15.42 11.19
C ASN A 55 -7.87 14.12 11.40
N VAL A 56 -7.54 13.44 10.29
CA VAL A 56 -6.72 12.22 10.27
C VAL A 56 -5.27 12.62 10.07
N MET A 57 -4.36 12.07 10.90
CA MET A 57 -2.93 12.33 10.73
C MET A 57 -2.44 11.86 9.36
N ARG A 58 -1.48 12.59 8.80
CA ARG A 58 -0.77 12.13 7.60
C ARG A 58 -0.16 10.77 7.86
N HIS A 59 -0.26 9.90 6.90
CA HIS A 59 0.32 8.57 6.99
C HIS A 59 0.54 7.96 5.62
N ASP A 60 1.48 7.06 5.55
CA ASP A 60 1.60 6.15 4.43
C ASP A 60 1.68 4.71 4.93
N GLY A 61 1.57 3.77 4.02
CA GLY A 61 1.58 2.40 4.45
C GLY A 61 1.77 1.41 3.31
N VAL A 62 2.13 0.21 3.70
CA VAL A 62 2.33 -0.91 2.79
C VAL A 62 1.61 -2.15 3.29
N SER A 63 1.01 -2.90 2.37
CA SER A 63 0.36 -4.17 2.65
C SER A 63 0.80 -5.25 1.67
N ASP A 64 1.02 -6.48 2.18
CA ASP A 64 1.23 -7.68 1.37
C ASP A 64 -0.05 -8.54 1.23
N GLY A 65 -1.21 -7.96 1.60
CA GLY A 65 -2.50 -8.62 1.61
C GLY A 65 -2.81 -9.40 2.89
N ARG A 66 -1.80 -9.68 3.74
CA ARG A 66 -1.98 -10.26 5.07
C ARG A 66 -1.52 -9.33 6.18
N TYR A 67 -0.36 -8.75 6.03
CA TYR A 67 0.19 -7.80 6.99
C TYR A 67 0.13 -6.40 6.42
N LYS A 68 -0.21 -5.43 7.26
CA LYS A 68 -0.28 -4.02 6.90
C LYS A 68 0.54 -3.22 7.90
N LEU A 69 1.51 -2.47 7.41
CA LEU A 69 2.28 -1.51 8.16
C LEU A 69 1.81 -0.11 7.79
N ILE A 70 1.55 0.71 8.79
CA ILE A 70 1.18 2.12 8.63
C ILE A 70 2.19 2.96 9.40
N HIS A 71 2.71 4.00 8.77
CA HIS A 71 3.55 4.99 9.40
C HIS A 71 2.81 6.32 9.45
N PHE A 72 2.48 6.78 10.65
CA PHE A 72 1.89 8.08 10.91
C PHE A 72 2.97 9.11 11.16
N TYR A 73 2.84 10.31 10.61
CA TYR A 73 3.80 11.37 10.77
C TYR A 73 3.13 12.76 10.80
N GLY A 74 3.78 13.71 11.46
CA GLY A 74 3.28 15.07 11.58
C GLY A 74 4.09 15.91 12.57
N LYS A 75 3.58 17.10 12.88
CA LYS A 75 4.25 18.05 13.78
C LYS A 75 4.47 17.51 15.20
N ASP A 76 3.61 16.61 15.65
CA ASP A 76 3.61 16.07 17.01
C ASP A 76 4.42 14.76 17.14
N GLY A 77 5.12 14.38 16.08
CA GLY A 77 5.95 13.18 16.03
C GLY A 77 5.47 12.15 15.02
N SER A 78 6.06 10.95 15.09
CA SER A 78 5.72 9.82 14.23
C SER A 78 5.57 8.54 15.04
N TYR A 79 4.75 7.61 14.56
CA TYR A 79 4.58 6.28 15.13
C TYR A 79 4.11 5.29 14.07
N ASP A 80 4.35 4.00 14.34
CA ASP A 80 3.96 2.93 13.44
C ASP A 80 2.86 2.05 14.03
N GLU A 81 2.07 1.46 13.14
CA GLU A 81 1.10 0.43 13.46
C GLU A 81 1.27 -0.76 12.53
N LEU A 82 1.20 -1.97 13.08
CA LEU A 82 1.27 -3.22 12.33
C LEU A 82 0.03 -4.07 12.61
N PHE A 83 -0.60 -4.58 11.55
CA PHE A 83 -1.79 -5.41 11.63
C PHE A 83 -1.63 -6.76 10.92
N ASP A 84 -2.16 -7.85 11.51
CA ASP A 84 -2.33 -9.16 10.84
C ASP A 84 -3.79 -9.28 10.35
N LEU A 85 -4.07 -8.82 9.14
CA LEU A 85 -5.42 -8.74 8.56
C LEU A 85 -6.14 -10.10 8.48
N LYS A 86 -5.40 -11.20 8.52
CA LYS A 86 -6.02 -12.53 8.57
C LYS A 86 -6.63 -12.84 9.93
N LYS A 87 -6.07 -12.30 11.02
CA LYS A 87 -6.54 -12.51 12.39
C LYS A 87 -7.44 -11.37 12.85
N ASP A 88 -7.15 -10.19 12.37
CA ASP A 88 -7.81 -8.94 12.73
C ASP A 88 -8.15 -8.14 11.46
N PRO A 89 -9.19 -8.53 10.74
CA PRO A 89 -9.59 -7.84 9.50
C PRO A 89 -10.14 -6.43 9.72
N ASN A 90 -10.43 -6.06 10.96
CA ASN A 90 -10.93 -4.74 11.33
C ASN A 90 -9.82 -3.81 11.86
N GLU A 91 -8.57 -4.27 11.89
CA GLU A 91 -7.41 -3.46 12.31
C GLU A 91 -7.57 -2.85 13.72
N LEU A 92 -8.05 -3.64 14.68
CA LEU A 92 -8.33 -3.20 16.05
C LEU A 92 -7.15 -3.46 17.01
N GLN A 93 -6.19 -4.31 16.62
CA GLN A 93 -5.07 -4.73 17.46
C GLN A 93 -3.73 -4.44 16.79
N ASN A 94 -3.08 -3.36 17.21
CA ASN A 94 -1.71 -3.08 16.81
C ASN A 94 -0.76 -4.13 17.41
N VAL A 95 -0.11 -4.92 16.54
CA VAL A 95 0.82 -6.00 16.93
C VAL A 95 2.30 -5.62 16.78
N LEU A 96 2.60 -4.34 16.60
CA LEU A 96 3.95 -3.82 16.38
C LEU A 96 4.95 -4.28 17.45
N ALA A 97 4.55 -4.24 18.73
CA ALA A 97 5.41 -4.59 19.86
C ALA A 97 5.57 -6.10 20.08
N ASP A 98 4.82 -6.94 19.40
CA ASP A 98 4.86 -8.39 19.59
C ASP A 98 6.00 -9.01 18.78
N LYS A 99 7.02 -9.51 19.48
CA LYS A 99 8.26 -10.08 18.88
C LYS A 99 8.01 -11.17 17.83
N LYS A 100 6.87 -11.87 17.88
CA LYS A 100 6.56 -12.90 16.88
C LYS A 100 6.32 -12.32 15.48
N TYR A 101 6.01 -11.02 15.38
CA TYR A 101 5.84 -10.32 14.11
C TYR A 101 7.08 -9.56 13.64
N ALA A 102 8.18 -9.55 14.40
CA ALA A 102 9.39 -8.77 14.09
C ALA A 102 9.91 -8.98 12.65
N LYS A 103 9.90 -10.24 12.16
CA LYS A 103 10.32 -10.55 10.79
C LYS A 103 9.41 -9.92 9.73
N HIS A 104 8.10 -9.89 10.00
CA HIS A 104 7.13 -9.27 9.08
C HIS A 104 7.25 -7.76 9.10
N LEU A 105 7.45 -7.17 10.29
CA LEU A 105 7.70 -5.75 10.48
C LEU A 105 8.94 -5.30 9.68
N SER A 106 10.09 -5.93 9.89
CA SER A 106 11.33 -5.57 9.19
C SER A 106 11.19 -5.61 7.67
N ARG A 107 10.54 -6.65 7.15
CA ARG A 107 10.29 -6.80 5.71
C ARG A 107 9.36 -5.71 5.16
N LEU A 108 8.31 -5.33 5.90
CA LEU A 108 7.39 -4.30 5.46
C LEU A 108 8.01 -2.90 5.58
N GLN A 109 8.85 -2.65 6.58
CA GLN A 109 9.62 -1.40 6.70
C GLN A 109 10.55 -1.22 5.49
N GLU A 110 11.34 -2.24 5.16
CA GLU A 110 12.21 -2.23 3.97
C GLU A 110 11.41 -1.94 2.68
N GLN A 111 10.24 -2.55 2.55
CA GLN A 111 9.39 -2.34 1.38
C GLN A 111 8.76 -0.94 1.36
N LEU A 112 8.37 -0.40 2.51
CA LEU A 112 7.84 0.95 2.66
C LEU A 112 8.89 1.99 2.23
N ASP A 113 10.13 1.83 2.72
CA ASP A 113 11.26 2.71 2.36
C ASP A 113 11.56 2.66 0.86
N THR A 114 11.48 1.48 0.26
CA THR A 114 11.65 1.30 -1.20
C THR A 114 10.59 2.10 -1.96
N PHE A 115 9.32 1.98 -1.59
CA PHE A 115 8.24 2.74 -2.25
C PHE A 115 8.39 4.26 -2.07
N ARG A 116 8.79 4.71 -0.89
CA ARG A 116 9.03 6.14 -0.64
C ARG A 116 10.11 6.70 -1.56
N GLN A 117 11.20 5.95 -1.72
CA GLN A 117 12.28 6.33 -2.65
C GLN A 117 11.80 6.36 -4.11
N GLU A 118 11.09 5.31 -4.55
CA GLU A 118 10.57 5.23 -5.92
C GLU A 118 9.54 6.32 -6.24
N GLN A 119 8.67 6.64 -5.30
CA GLN A 119 7.62 7.64 -5.45
C GLN A 119 8.08 9.07 -5.09
N LYS A 120 9.34 9.23 -4.63
CA LYS A 120 9.91 10.52 -4.17
C LYS A 120 9.02 11.20 -3.14
N VAL A 121 8.57 10.42 -2.17
CA VAL A 121 7.72 10.92 -1.08
C VAL A 121 8.61 11.65 -0.08
N ASP A 122 8.35 12.95 0.08
CA ASP A 122 8.98 13.76 1.12
C ASP A 122 8.13 13.68 2.40
N GLU A 123 8.79 13.46 3.54
CA GLU A 123 8.15 13.64 4.86
C GLU A 123 8.08 15.16 5.14
N TRP A 124 6.87 15.69 5.24
CA TRP A 124 6.60 17.12 5.48
C TRP A 124 6.54 17.45 6.96
#